data_3b297c0512fcef7d7d221e582bc0353a
#
_entry.id   3b297c0512fcef7d7d221e582bc0353a
#
_cell.length_a   1.000
_cell.length_b   1.000
_cell.length_c   1.000
_cell.angle_alpha   90.00
_cell.angle_beta   90.00
_cell.angle_gamma   90.00
#
_symmetry.space_group_name_H-M   'P 1'
#
loop_
_entity.id
_entity.type
_entity.pdbx_description
1 polymer ?
#
loop_
_entity_poly.entity_id
_entity_poly.type
_entity_poly.pdbx_seq_one_letter_code
_entity_poly.pdbx_strand_id
1 'polypeptide(L)'
;MRSKSVLAALLAVASAYPPGAPAWGGLGHRTMGAIADRLLGPTARAGVAELLSGDVDKFGAPSGRRTLESVADWADEISGTPAARPRWHYDDAPVCGSAPKTRYCPQRQCNTAQLERLLTVVGDTHATKRERNEALKWVVHLVGDVHQPLHAADNADRGGNLVTVALAGVRTRGRESLHRAWDNELVGQALKTGRHRRVPADIGALAVEAGRLTGRAGPGTPDGWALESNELARTVAYHYPAFVCGAVPSQIVVLDRDYQARAAAIVRERLLLAGARLAGVLNERLGRRVRGTP
;
A
#
# COMPACT_ATOMS: atom_id res chain seq x y z
N MET A 1 30.33 -57.80 11.48
CA MET A 1 29.09 -56.99 11.67
C MET A 1 29.41 -55.58 11.20
N ARG A 2 28.89 -55.15 10.03
CA ARG A 2 29.12 -53.79 9.50
C ARG A 2 27.87 -52.99 9.69
N SER A 3 27.98 -51.96 10.57
CA SER A 3 26.90 -50.99 10.83
C SER A 3 26.68 -50.10 9.61
N LYS A 4 25.47 -50.08 9.09
CA LYS A 4 25.05 -49.15 8.02
C LYS A 4 24.42 -47.92 8.69
N SER A 5 25.15 -46.80 8.70
CA SER A 5 24.60 -45.52 9.09
C SER A 5 23.68 -44.98 7.98
N VAL A 6 22.40 -44.86 8.30
CA VAL A 6 21.42 -44.21 7.41
C VAL A 6 21.45 -42.70 7.70
N LEU A 7 21.98 -41.97 6.75
CA LEU A 7 21.97 -40.51 6.78
C LEU A 7 20.57 -40.02 6.33
N ALA A 8 19.74 -39.57 7.24
CA ALA A 8 18.47 -38.92 6.91
C ALA A 8 18.72 -37.49 6.41
N ALA A 9 18.52 -37.27 5.12
CA ALA A 9 18.58 -35.95 4.51
C ALA A 9 17.25 -35.23 4.84
N LEU A 10 17.32 -34.21 5.69
CA LEU A 10 16.25 -33.25 5.92
C LEU A 10 16.16 -32.33 4.71
N LEU A 11 15.20 -32.60 3.83
CA LEU A 11 14.80 -31.68 2.76
C LEU A 11 14.07 -30.49 3.42
N ALA A 12 14.78 -29.37 3.55
CA ALA A 12 14.16 -28.09 3.85
C ALA A 12 13.31 -27.67 2.64
N VAL A 13 11.99 -27.84 2.75
CA VAL A 13 11.05 -27.26 1.80
C VAL A 13 11.08 -25.74 2.02
N ALA A 14 11.87 -25.04 1.23
CA ALA A 14 11.78 -23.60 1.12
C ALA A 14 10.39 -23.27 0.54
N SER A 15 9.48 -22.83 1.40
CA SER A 15 8.20 -22.27 0.98
C SER A 15 8.50 -21.03 0.14
N ALA A 16 8.53 -21.17 -1.18
CA ALA A 16 8.57 -20.05 -2.09
C ALA A 16 7.24 -19.27 -1.91
N TYR A 17 7.28 -18.24 -1.11
CA TYR A 17 6.19 -17.26 -1.08
C TYR A 17 6.13 -16.64 -2.48
N PRO A 18 5.00 -16.73 -3.20
CA PRO A 18 4.85 -15.93 -4.40
C PRO A 18 5.01 -14.46 -4.01
N PRO A 19 5.60 -13.62 -4.89
CA PRO A 19 5.69 -12.20 -4.63
C PRO A 19 4.30 -11.71 -4.23
N GLY A 20 4.22 -10.94 -3.13
CA GLY A 20 2.97 -10.34 -2.67
C GLY A 20 2.30 -9.63 -3.83
N ALA A 21 0.98 -9.75 -3.96
CA ALA A 21 0.26 -8.92 -4.92
C ALA A 21 0.58 -7.46 -4.60
N PRO A 22 0.89 -6.62 -5.61
CA PRO A 22 1.07 -5.19 -5.37
C PRO A 22 -0.21 -4.65 -4.72
N ALA A 23 -0.07 -3.78 -3.72
CA ALA A 23 -1.15 -2.99 -3.12
C ALA A 23 -1.95 -2.26 -4.20
N TRP A 24 -2.65 -1.17 -3.89
CA TRP A 24 -3.27 -0.42 -4.99
C TRP A 24 -2.46 -0.57 -6.26
N GLY A 25 -2.91 -1.25 -7.29
CA GLY A 25 -2.14 -1.38 -8.53
C GLY A 25 -1.60 -0.03 -8.98
N GLY A 26 -0.60 0.01 -9.83
CA GLY A 26 0.14 1.23 -10.16
C GLY A 26 -0.71 2.47 -10.45
N LEU A 27 -1.97 2.31 -10.90
CA LEU A 27 -2.88 3.45 -11.06
C LEU A 27 -3.24 4.09 -9.72
N GLY A 28 -3.55 3.29 -8.70
CA GLY A 28 -3.91 3.79 -7.36
C GLY A 28 -2.74 4.51 -6.71
N HIS A 29 -1.57 3.87 -6.66
CA HIS A 29 -0.35 4.47 -6.09
C HIS A 29 0.02 5.78 -6.79
N ARG A 30 0.06 5.81 -8.11
CA ARG A 30 0.35 7.06 -8.84
C ARG A 30 -0.70 8.14 -8.62
N THR A 31 -1.98 7.78 -8.56
CA THR A 31 -3.05 8.76 -8.31
C THR A 31 -2.90 9.41 -6.94
N MET A 32 -2.68 8.61 -5.88
CA MET A 32 -2.49 9.19 -4.54
C MET A 32 -1.16 9.98 -4.44
N GLY A 33 -0.10 9.54 -5.11
CA GLY A 33 1.15 10.29 -5.23
C GLY A 33 0.96 11.64 -5.92
N ALA A 34 0.21 11.68 -7.02
CA ALA A 34 -0.12 12.92 -7.74
C ALA A 34 -1.00 13.87 -6.90
N ILE A 35 -1.94 13.35 -6.10
CA ILE A 35 -2.71 14.14 -5.14
C ILE A 35 -1.77 14.76 -4.10
N ALA A 36 -0.87 13.96 -3.53
CA ALA A 36 0.10 14.43 -2.55
C ALA A 36 1.01 15.51 -3.13
N ASP A 37 1.53 15.35 -4.35
CA ASP A 37 2.33 16.36 -5.03
C ASP A 37 1.63 17.72 -5.11
N ARG A 38 0.29 17.74 -5.29
CA ARG A 38 -0.50 18.98 -5.33
C ARG A 38 -0.63 19.64 -3.96
N LEU A 39 -0.64 18.85 -2.88
CA LEU A 39 -0.85 19.28 -1.51
C LEU A 39 0.43 19.59 -0.73
N LEU A 40 1.62 19.32 -1.32
CA LEU A 40 2.88 19.70 -0.71
C LEU A 40 3.03 21.22 -0.61
N GLY A 41 3.38 21.70 0.58
CA GLY A 41 3.85 23.06 0.79
C GLY A 41 5.19 23.33 0.08
N PRO A 42 5.56 24.59 -0.16
CA PRO A 42 6.77 24.93 -0.94
C PRO A 42 8.06 24.29 -0.40
N THR A 43 8.26 24.32 0.92
CA THR A 43 9.46 23.75 1.56
C THR A 43 9.54 22.23 1.42
N ALA A 44 8.42 21.52 1.67
CA ALA A 44 8.38 20.07 1.53
C ALA A 44 8.53 19.65 0.06
N ARG A 45 7.94 20.40 -0.88
CA ARG A 45 8.11 20.19 -2.32
C ARG A 45 9.58 20.30 -2.75
N ALA A 46 10.30 21.33 -2.27
CA ALA A 46 11.72 21.49 -2.52
C ALA A 46 12.54 20.33 -1.92
N GLY A 47 12.21 19.90 -0.70
CA GLY A 47 12.83 18.74 -0.04
C GLY A 47 12.63 17.44 -0.81
N VAL A 48 11.41 17.18 -1.30
CA VAL A 48 11.13 16.01 -2.16
C VAL A 48 11.96 16.06 -3.44
N ALA A 49 12.00 17.22 -4.13
CA ALA A 49 12.77 17.40 -5.35
C ALA A 49 14.27 17.18 -5.12
N GLU A 50 14.80 17.69 -4.00
CA GLU A 50 16.19 17.46 -3.59
C GLU A 50 16.47 15.97 -3.33
N LEU A 51 15.65 15.29 -2.55
CA LEU A 51 15.81 13.86 -2.24
C LEU A 51 15.74 13.00 -3.50
N LEU A 52 14.88 13.32 -4.45
CA LEU A 52 14.74 12.60 -5.72
C LEU A 52 15.76 13.03 -6.78
N SER A 53 16.55 14.08 -6.53
CA SER A 53 17.64 14.48 -7.43
C SER A 53 18.74 13.41 -7.44
N GLY A 54 18.99 12.81 -8.61
CA GLY A 54 19.94 11.71 -8.77
C GLY A 54 19.36 10.33 -8.34
N ASP A 55 18.03 10.20 -8.24
CA ASP A 55 17.39 8.91 -8.02
C ASP A 55 17.76 7.89 -9.08
N VAL A 56 17.92 6.64 -8.66
CA VAL A 56 18.26 5.52 -9.55
C VAL A 56 17.13 4.48 -9.57
N ASP A 57 17.04 3.78 -10.69
CA ASP A 57 16.14 2.64 -10.84
C ASP A 57 16.68 1.38 -10.12
N LYS A 58 15.98 0.25 -10.25
CA LYS A 58 16.38 -1.02 -9.65
C LYS A 58 17.68 -1.62 -10.22
N PHE A 59 18.19 -1.09 -11.31
CA PHE A 59 19.45 -1.51 -11.95
C PHE A 59 20.60 -0.55 -11.65
N GLY A 60 20.34 0.54 -10.91
CA GLY A 60 21.33 1.56 -10.57
C GLY A 60 21.49 2.66 -11.66
N ALA A 61 20.69 2.64 -12.72
CA ALA A 61 20.70 3.69 -13.74
C ALA A 61 19.87 4.91 -13.29
N PRO A 62 20.17 6.14 -13.78
CA PRO A 62 19.37 7.32 -13.48
C PRO A 62 17.90 7.10 -13.84
N SER A 63 17.00 7.21 -12.87
CA SER A 63 15.58 6.92 -13.07
C SER A 63 14.80 8.03 -13.77
N GLY A 64 15.29 9.27 -13.69
CA GLY A 64 14.58 10.45 -14.14
C GLY A 64 13.39 10.87 -13.27
N ARG A 65 13.09 10.16 -12.20
CA ARG A 65 11.96 10.43 -11.28
C ARG A 65 12.19 11.70 -10.48
N ARG A 66 11.12 12.53 -10.32
CA ARG A 66 11.21 13.83 -9.64
C ARG A 66 9.99 14.16 -8.76
N THR A 67 8.95 13.32 -8.76
CA THR A 67 7.68 13.56 -8.10
C THR A 67 7.26 12.35 -7.27
N LEU A 68 6.38 12.54 -6.30
CA LEU A 68 5.79 11.44 -5.52
C LEU A 68 5.01 10.49 -6.43
N GLU A 69 4.29 11.02 -7.43
CA GLU A 69 3.63 10.21 -8.46
C GLU A 69 4.61 9.25 -9.12
N SER A 70 5.78 9.77 -9.56
CA SER A 70 6.74 8.99 -10.35
C SER A 70 7.47 7.90 -9.56
N VAL A 71 7.49 7.96 -8.23
CA VAL A 71 8.13 6.96 -7.35
C VAL A 71 7.13 6.06 -6.64
N ALA A 72 5.82 6.29 -6.83
CA ALA A 72 4.78 5.60 -6.06
C ALA A 72 4.78 4.08 -6.23
N ASP A 73 5.16 3.57 -7.40
CA ASP A 73 5.23 2.14 -7.72
C ASP A 73 6.61 1.53 -7.43
N TRP A 74 7.59 2.32 -6.99
CA TRP A 74 8.98 1.86 -6.88
C TRP A 74 9.16 0.63 -5.99
N ALA A 75 8.45 0.53 -4.88
CA ALA A 75 8.57 -0.60 -3.95
C ALA A 75 8.12 -1.93 -4.58
N ASP A 76 7.12 -1.88 -5.47
CA ASP A 76 6.69 -3.04 -6.26
C ASP A 76 7.68 -3.37 -7.37
N GLU A 77 8.24 -2.36 -8.03
CA GLU A 77 9.21 -2.53 -9.10
C GLU A 77 10.48 -3.26 -8.66
N ILE A 78 10.89 -3.10 -7.39
CA ILE A 78 12.05 -3.79 -6.81
C ILE A 78 11.72 -5.22 -6.34
N SER A 79 10.48 -5.69 -6.52
CA SER A 79 10.10 -7.07 -6.19
C SER A 79 11.02 -8.06 -6.88
N GLY A 80 11.42 -9.11 -6.16
CA GLY A 80 12.39 -10.11 -6.65
C GLY A 80 13.86 -9.67 -6.59
N THR A 81 14.17 -8.46 -6.15
CA THR A 81 15.56 -8.01 -5.90
C THR A 81 15.93 -8.18 -4.41
N PRO A 82 17.23 -8.14 -4.05
CA PRO A 82 17.67 -8.16 -2.66
C PRO A 82 17.17 -6.96 -1.81
N ALA A 83 16.73 -5.86 -2.47
CA ALA A 83 16.16 -4.69 -1.81
C ALA A 83 14.67 -4.88 -1.47
N ALA A 84 13.99 -5.87 -2.04
CA ALA A 84 12.58 -6.13 -1.77
C ALA A 84 12.30 -6.43 -0.29
N ARG A 85 11.17 -5.94 0.19
CA ARG A 85 10.70 -6.15 1.56
C ARG A 85 9.23 -6.54 1.56
N PRO A 86 8.87 -7.74 1.11
CA PRO A 86 7.48 -8.13 0.86
C PRO A 86 6.58 -8.02 2.10
N ARG A 87 7.11 -8.24 3.30
CA ARG A 87 6.33 -8.11 4.53
C ARG A 87 6.02 -6.66 4.95
N TRP A 88 6.69 -5.67 4.38
CA TRP A 88 6.42 -4.27 4.72
C TRP A 88 5.13 -3.74 4.11
N HIS A 89 4.61 -4.39 3.06
CA HIS A 89 3.44 -3.92 2.33
C HIS A 89 2.13 -4.06 3.11
N TYR A 90 2.07 -4.85 4.19
CA TYR A 90 0.80 -5.15 4.86
C TYR A 90 0.94 -5.32 6.38
N ASP A 91 -0.20 -5.16 7.07
CA ASP A 91 -0.44 -5.58 8.43
C ASP A 91 -1.51 -6.67 8.40
N ASP A 92 -1.16 -7.92 8.72
CA ASP A 92 -2.09 -9.06 8.69
C ASP A 92 -2.99 -9.10 9.92
N ALA A 93 -3.61 -7.98 10.31
CA ALA A 93 -4.51 -7.95 11.45
C ALA A 93 -5.77 -8.78 11.17
N PRO A 94 -6.25 -9.57 12.14
CA PRO A 94 -7.40 -10.46 11.88
C PRO A 94 -8.66 -9.66 11.55
N VAL A 95 -9.39 -10.12 10.53
CA VAL A 95 -10.73 -9.59 10.19
C VAL A 95 -11.74 -9.97 11.27
N CYS A 96 -11.62 -11.18 11.85
CA CYS A 96 -12.48 -11.70 12.87
C CYS A 96 -11.77 -11.81 14.21
N GLY A 97 -12.43 -11.35 15.27
CA GLY A 97 -11.83 -11.32 16.59
C GLY A 97 -10.73 -10.27 16.73
N SER A 98 -9.78 -10.53 17.64
CA SER A 98 -8.65 -9.64 17.88
C SER A 98 -7.37 -10.43 18.11
N ALA A 99 -6.24 -9.84 17.80
CA ALA A 99 -4.93 -10.38 18.13
C ALA A 99 -3.97 -9.26 18.52
N PRO A 100 -2.98 -9.50 19.40
CA PRO A 100 -1.97 -8.51 19.72
C PRO A 100 -1.10 -8.22 18.48
N LYS A 101 -0.65 -6.97 18.31
CA LYS A 101 0.15 -6.54 17.15
C LYS A 101 1.40 -7.41 16.95
N THR A 102 2.01 -7.90 18.03
CA THR A 102 3.18 -8.79 17.96
C THR A 102 2.91 -10.09 17.19
N ARG A 103 1.66 -10.53 17.09
CA ARG A 103 1.28 -11.75 16.36
C ARG A 103 1.24 -11.52 14.86
N TYR A 104 0.70 -10.39 14.38
CA TYR A 104 0.57 -10.09 12.95
C TYR A 104 1.66 -9.14 12.42
N CYS A 105 2.43 -8.50 13.31
CA CYS A 105 3.60 -7.71 12.96
C CYS A 105 4.87 -8.23 13.67
N PRO A 106 5.29 -9.49 13.42
CA PRO A 106 6.44 -10.07 14.10
C PRO A 106 7.71 -9.30 13.76
N GLN A 107 8.54 -9.05 14.78
CA GLN A 107 9.82 -8.32 14.65
C GLN A 107 9.65 -6.92 14.03
N ARG A 108 8.47 -6.31 14.13
CA ARG A 108 8.13 -5.03 13.51
C ARG A 108 8.28 -5.01 11.98
N GLN A 109 8.19 -6.18 11.33
CA GLN A 109 8.26 -6.34 9.87
C GLN A 109 6.84 -6.29 9.27
N CYS A 110 6.16 -5.15 9.36
CA CYS A 110 4.85 -4.89 8.78
C CYS A 110 4.75 -3.42 8.35
N ASN A 111 3.71 -3.05 7.65
CA ASN A 111 3.52 -1.72 7.07
C ASN A 111 3.64 -0.61 8.12
N THR A 112 2.76 -0.60 9.12
CA THR A 112 2.69 0.51 10.09
C THR A 112 3.99 0.71 10.85
N ALA A 113 4.64 -0.37 11.29
CA ALA A 113 5.90 -0.30 12.04
C ALA A 113 7.06 0.23 11.20
N GLN A 114 7.11 -0.14 9.90
CA GLN A 114 8.14 0.35 9.00
C GLN A 114 7.85 1.78 8.55
N LEU A 115 6.59 2.12 8.33
CA LEU A 115 6.19 3.48 7.98
C LEU A 115 6.58 4.48 9.07
N GLU A 116 6.32 4.18 10.35
CA GLU A 116 6.78 5.01 11.48
C GLU A 116 8.30 5.24 11.48
N ARG A 117 9.07 4.14 11.32
CA ARG A 117 10.52 4.20 11.26
C ARG A 117 11.02 5.05 10.09
N LEU A 118 10.47 4.82 8.90
CA LEU A 118 10.89 5.48 7.67
C LEU A 118 10.52 6.96 7.63
N LEU A 119 9.39 7.35 8.21
CA LEU A 119 9.03 8.75 8.41
C LEU A 119 10.05 9.49 9.27
N THR A 120 10.66 8.81 10.25
CA THR A 120 11.76 9.39 11.04
C THR A 120 12.99 9.59 10.17
N VAL A 121 13.38 8.58 9.36
CA VAL A 121 14.54 8.68 8.47
C VAL A 121 14.38 9.78 7.42
N VAL A 122 13.19 9.95 6.84
CA VAL A 122 12.91 11.04 5.87
C VAL A 122 13.22 12.41 6.47
N GLY A 123 12.87 12.62 7.74
CA GLY A 123 13.09 13.90 8.44
C GLY A 123 14.47 14.07 9.07
N ASP A 124 15.28 13.01 9.14
CA ASP A 124 16.58 13.04 9.80
C ASP A 124 17.66 13.68 8.91
N THR A 125 18.13 14.86 9.31
CA THR A 125 19.20 15.57 8.59
C THR A 125 20.59 14.94 8.76
N HIS A 126 20.78 14.02 9.70
CA HIS A 126 22.03 13.26 9.89
C HIS A 126 22.08 12.00 9.00
N ALA A 127 20.92 11.51 8.53
CA ALA A 127 20.86 10.41 7.57
C ALA A 127 21.37 10.88 6.19
N THR A 128 22.04 9.98 5.48
CA THR A 128 22.56 10.27 4.14
C THR A 128 21.41 10.55 3.16
N LYS A 129 21.68 11.31 2.11
CA LYS A 129 20.70 11.56 1.04
C LYS A 129 20.16 10.24 0.44
N ARG A 130 21.00 9.21 0.29
CA ARG A 130 20.60 7.91 -0.23
C ARG A 130 19.59 7.21 0.69
N GLU A 131 19.86 7.17 2.00
CA GLU A 131 18.94 6.58 2.98
C GLU A 131 17.61 7.32 3.01
N ARG A 132 17.63 8.65 2.97
CA ARG A 132 16.42 9.47 2.94
C ARG A 132 15.66 9.34 1.62
N ASN A 133 16.34 9.21 0.48
CA ASN A 133 15.71 8.94 -0.83
C ASN A 133 14.97 7.59 -0.81
N GLU A 134 15.64 6.53 -0.35
CA GLU A 134 15.04 5.20 -0.24
C GLU A 134 13.86 5.21 0.75
N ALA A 135 14.03 5.84 1.91
CA ALA A 135 12.96 6.00 2.90
C ALA A 135 11.77 6.76 2.34
N LEU A 136 11.99 7.83 1.56
CA LEU A 136 10.92 8.58 0.91
C LEU A 136 10.11 7.69 -0.05
N LYS A 137 10.78 6.91 -0.90
CA LYS A 137 10.11 6.01 -1.86
C LYS A 137 9.26 4.96 -1.14
N TRP A 138 9.79 4.35 -0.08
CA TRP A 138 9.05 3.45 0.78
C TRP A 138 7.85 4.15 1.46
N VAL A 139 8.04 5.33 2.04
CA VAL A 139 6.95 6.09 2.68
C VAL A 139 5.82 6.36 1.70
N VAL A 140 6.14 6.81 0.49
CA VAL A 140 5.12 7.06 -0.55
C VAL A 140 4.30 5.81 -0.81
N HIS A 141 4.93 4.67 -0.98
CA HIS A 141 4.26 3.40 -1.26
C HIS A 141 3.44 2.90 -0.06
N LEU A 142 4.07 2.81 1.12
CA LEU A 142 3.44 2.25 2.32
C LEU A 142 2.25 3.06 2.83
N VAL A 143 2.25 4.39 2.61
CA VAL A 143 1.05 5.19 2.89
C VAL A 143 -0.11 4.78 1.97
N GLY A 144 0.16 4.45 0.71
CA GLY A 144 -0.84 3.87 -0.17
C GLY A 144 -1.37 2.54 0.37
N ASP A 145 -0.45 1.62 0.66
CA ASP A 145 -0.75 0.27 1.13
C ASP A 145 -1.64 0.26 2.37
N VAL A 146 -1.27 1.00 3.41
CA VAL A 146 -2.03 1.03 4.66
C VAL A 146 -3.45 1.58 4.51
N HIS A 147 -3.74 2.30 3.42
CA HIS A 147 -5.09 2.77 3.09
C HIS A 147 -5.89 1.79 2.23
N GLN A 148 -5.30 0.71 1.74
CA GLN A 148 -6.01 -0.39 1.08
C GLN A 148 -6.53 -1.37 2.16
N PRO A 149 -7.85 -1.57 2.27
CA PRO A 149 -8.44 -2.36 3.34
C PRO A 149 -7.84 -3.76 3.50
N LEU A 150 -7.58 -4.46 2.41
CA LEU A 150 -7.04 -5.83 2.43
C LEU A 150 -5.54 -5.91 2.74
N HIS A 151 -4.82 -4.77 2.78
CA HIS A 151 -3.46 -4.69 3.28
C HIS A 151 -3.36 -4.54 4.80
N ALA A 152 -4.47 -4.21 5.45
CA ALA A 152 -4.55 -4.09 6.91
C ALA A 152 -5.34 -5.24 7.56
N ALA A 153 -5.69 -6.29 6.79
CA ALA A 153 -6.63 -7.32 7.25
C ALA A 153 -6.32 -8.69 6.63
N ASP A 154 -6.46 -9.75 7.44
CA ASP A 154 -6.36 -11.13 6.99
C ASP A 154 -7.45 -12.01 7.59
N ASN A 155 -8.03 -12.87 6.76
CA ASN A 155 -8.98 -13.92 7.15
C ASN A 155 -8.37 -15.33 7.01
N ALA A 156 -7.07 -15.50 7.28
CA ALA A 156 -6.29 -16.68 6.93
C ALA A 156 -6.28 -16.98 5.40
N ASP A 157 -6.45 -15.96 4.60
CA ASP A 157 -6.58 -16.03 3.14
C ASP A 157 -5.57 -15.11 2.41
N ARG A 158 -4.55 -14.65 3.12
CA ARG A 158 -3.52 -13.73 2.64
C ARG A 158 -4.13 -12.40 2.17
N GLY A 159 -4.96 -11.78 3.01
CA GLY A 159 -5.63 -10.54 2.67
C GLY A 159 -6.53 -10.66 1.43
N GLY A 160 -7.25 -11.76 1.28
CA GLY A 160 -8.15 -12.00 0.13
C GLY A 160 -7.45 -12.53 -1.14
N ASN A 161 -6.14 -12.79 -1.13
CA ASN A 161 -5.43 -13.32 -2.30
C ASN A 161 -5.85 -14.77 -2.64
N LEU A 162 -6.33 -15.54 -1.67
CA LEU A 162 -6.82 -16.91 -1.89
C LEU A 162 -8.30 -16.96 -2.26
N VAL A 163 -9.05 -15.87 -2.13
CA VAL A 163 -10.47 -15.79 -2.49
C VAL A 163 -10.61 -15.52 -3.97
N THR A 164 -11.06 -16.52 -4.73
CA THR A 164 -11.34 -16.34 -6.18
C THR A 164 -12.67 -15.61 -6.36
N VAL A 165 -12.67 -14.54 -7.16
CA VAL A 165 -13.85 -13.71 -7.40
C VAL A 165 -14.18 -13.56 -8.89
N ALA A 166 -15.44 -13.23 -9.18
CA ALA A 166 -15.90 -12.74 -10.47
C ALA A 166 -16.69 -11.44 -10.26
N LEU A 167 -16.35 -10.38 -11.01
CA LEU A 167 -17.07 -9.12 -10.94
C LEU A 167 -18.20 -9.11 -11.96
N ALA A 168 -19.44 -8.95 -11.49
CA ALA A 168 -20.63 -8.95 -12.36
C ALA A 168 -20.54 -7.82 -13.41
N GLY A 169 -20.66 -8.20 -14.68
CA GLY A 169 -20.59 -7.27 -15.81
C GLY A 169 -19.18 -6.82 -16.21
N VAL A 170 -18.12 -7.34 -15.56
CA VAL A 170 -16.71 -7.04 -15.89
C VAL A 170 -16.05 -8.29 -16.47
N ARG A 171 -15.44 -8.16 -17.66
CA ARG A 171 -14.60 -9.22 -18.26
C ARG A 171 -13.18 -9.05 -17.75
N THR A 172 -12.73 -9.96 -16.88
CA THR A 172 -11.34 -10.05 -16.42
C THR A 172 -10.53 -10.99 -17.33
N ARG A 173 -9.22 -10.77 -17.40
CA ARG A 173 -8.30 -11.68 -18.10
C ARG A 173 -7.75 -12.68 -17.09
N GLY A 174 -8.31 -13.88 -17.05
CA GLY A 174 -7.86 -14.95 -16.16
C GLY A 174 -8.55 -14.95 -14.79
N ARG A 175 -7.96 -15.68 -13.84
CA ARG A 175 -8.46 -15.76 -12.46
C ARG A 175 -8.23 -14.44 -11.73
N GLU A 176 -9.26 -13.95 -11.07
CA GLU A 176 -9.23 -12.76 -10.24
C GLU A 176 -9.32 -13.14 -8.77
N SER A 177 -8.48 -12.54 -7.92
CA SER A 177 -8.64 -12.65 -6.48
C SER A 177 -9.39 -11.45 -5.92
N LEU A 178 -9.96 -11.58 -4.72
CA LEU A 178 -10.58 -10.46 -4.02
C LEU A 178 -9.58 -9.30 -3.85
N HIS A 179 -8.37 -9.61 -3.41
CA HIS A 179 -7.29 -8.64 -3.25
C HIS A 179 -7.03 -7.87 -4.55
N ARG A 180 -6.78 -8.61 -5.63
CA ARG A 180 -6.46 -8.00 -6.93
C ARG A 180 -7.61 -7.19 -7.52
N ALA A 181 -8.87 -7.60 -7.28
CA ALA A 181 -10.04 -6.82 -7.67
C ALA A 181 -10.06 -5.44 -6.99
N TRP A 182 -9.71 -5.38 -5.69
CA TRP A 182 -9.55 -4.13 -4.95
C TRP A 182 -8.40 -3.27 -5.47
N ASP A 183 -7.29 -3.88 -5.85
CA ASP A 183 -6.09 -3.17 -6.32
C ASP A 183 -6.27 -2.56 -7.72
N ASN A 184 -7.08 -3.17 -8.58
CA ASN A 184 -7.12 -2.80 -9.99
C ASN A 184 -8.50 -2.42 -10.51
N GLU A 185 -9.44 -3.38 -10.56
CA GLU A 185 -10.74 -3.18 -11.21
C GLU A 185 -11.58 -2.14 -10.48
N LEU A 186 -11.63 -2.22 -9.15
CA LEU A 186 -12.37 -1.25 -8.34
C LEU A 186 -11.70 0.13 -8.33
N VAL A 187 -10.37 0.21 -8.43
CA VAL A 187 -9.66 1.49 -8.63
C VAL A 187 -10.07 2.12 -9.96
N GLY A 188 -10.10 1.33 -11.04
CA GLY A 188 -10.55 1.82 -12.35
C GLY A 188 -12.00 2.35 -12.32
N GLN A 189 -12.89 1.68 -11.59
CA GLN A 189 -14.28 2.12 -11.39
C GLN A 189 -14.35 3.39 -10.52
N ALA A 190 -13.61 3.42 -9.39
CA ALA A 190 -13.56 4.54 -8.45
C ALA A 190 -13.09 5.85 -9.10
N LEU A 191 -12.09 5.75 -9.98
CA LEU A 191 -11.50 6.87 -10.69
C LEU A 191 -12.14 7.15 -12.05
N LYS A 192 -13.14 6.34 -12.47
CA LYS A 192 -13.83 6.44 -13.76
C LYS A 192 -12.87 6.44 -14.97
N THR A 193 -11.73 5.77 -14.83
CA THR A 193 -10.69 5.74 -15.89
C THR A 193 -10.93 4.59 -16.88
N GLY A 194 -11.89 3.71 -16.62
CA GLY A 194 -12.18 2.55 -17.44
C GLY A 194 -10.95 1.65 -17.62
N ARG A 195 -10.66 1.27 -18.87
CA ARG A 195 -9.48 0.45 -19.21
C ARG A 195 -8.17 1.25 -19.31
N HIS A 196 -8.25 2.57 -19.23
CA HIS A 196 -7.09 3.45 -19.29
C HIS A 196 -6.46 3.55 -17.90
N ARG A 197 -5.31 2.94 -17.71
CA ARG A 197 -4.54 2.97 -16.44
C ARG A 197 -3.71 4.25 -16.31
N ARG A 198 -4.31 5.42 -16.61
CA ARG A 198 -3.69 6.73 -16.48
C ARG A 198 -4.26 7.47 -15.28
N VAL A 199 -3.40 8.21 -14.60
CA VAL A 199 -3.81 9.14 -13.54
C VAL A 199 -4.88 10.09 -14.10
N PRO A 200 -5.98 10.35 -13.36
CA PRO A 200 -7.03 11.26 -13.81
C PRO A 200 -6.51 12.64 -14.17
N ALA A 201 -7.04 13.23 -15.25
CA ALA A 201 -6.63 14.57 -15.68
C ALA A 201 -7.04 15.68 -14.69
N ASP A 202 -8.08 15.45 -13.88
CA ASP A 202 -8.64 16.35 -12.89
C ASP A 202 -7.99 16.25 -11.50
N ILE A 203 -6.70 15.89 -11.46
CA ILE A 203 -5.98 15.68 -10.20
C ILE A 203 -6.07 16.89 -9.24
N GLY A 204 -6.22 18.09 -9.79
CA GLY A 204 -6.42 19.30 -8.98
C GLY A 204 -7.74 19.28 -8.20
N ALA A 205 -8.84 18.84 -8.82
CA ALA A 205 -10.12 18.67 -8.16
C ALA A 205 -10.07 17.58 -7.10
N LEU A 206 -9.41 16.45 -7.40
CA LEU A 206 -9.20 15.36 -6.43
C LEU A 206 -8.38 15.83 -5.22
N ALA A 207 -7.37 16.66 -5.42
CA ALA A 207 -6.56 17.21 -4.32
C ALA A 207 -7.38 18.16 -3.41
N VAL A 208 -8.26 18.98 -3.98
CA VAL A 208 -9.18 19.82 -3.20
C VAL A 208 -10.14 18.97 -2.38
N GLU A 209 -10.73 17.93 -2.98
CA GLU A 209 -11.62 16.98 -2.28
C GLU A 209 -10.87 16.25 -1.17
N ALA A 210 -9.65 15.78 -1.44
CA ALA A 210 -8.78 15.12 -0.46
C ALA A 210 -8.47 16.01 0.75
N GLY A 211 -8.16 17.29 0.53
CA GLY A 211 -7.93 18.26 1.61
C GLY A 211 -9.15 18.44 2.51
N ARG A 212 -10.37 18.46 1.93
CA ARG A 212 -11.62 18.55 2.70
C ARG A 212 -11.88 17.29 3.52
N LEU A 213 -11.63 16.12 2.97
CA LEU A 213 -11.78 14.85 3.68
C LEU A 213 -10.83 14.75 4.87
N THR A 214 -9.56 15.09 4.68
CA THR A 214 -8.56 15.07 5.76
C THR A 214 -8.87 16.11 6.85
N GLY A 215 -9.44 17.25 6.50
CA GLY A 215 -9.91 18.23 7.47
C GLY A 215 -11.00 17.68 8.40
N ARG A 216 -11.78 16.68 7.97
CA ARG A 216 -12.80 16.00 8.77
C ARG A 216 -12.23 14.78 9.52
N ALA A 217 -11.44 13.95 8.87
CA ALA A 217 -10.89 12.71 9.42
C ALA A 217 -9.65 12.93 10.31
N GLY A 218 -9.03 14.11 10.24
CA GLY A 218 -7.76 14.40 10.90
C GLY A 218 -6.54 13.77 10.20
N PRO A 219 -5.34 14.15 10.65
CA PRO A 219 -4.09 13.62 10.08
C PRO A 219 -3.91 12.12 10.39
N GLY A 220 -4.32 11.67 11.58
CA GLY A 220 -4.16 10.30 12.03
C GLY A 220 -2.71 9.87 12.23
N THR A 221 -2.52 8.57 12.50
CA THR A 221 -1.23 7.90 12.64
C THR A 221 -1.22 6.63 11.79
N PRO A 222 -0.06 6.04 11.45
CA PRO A 222 0.00 4.78 10.71
C PRO A 222 -0.88 3.68 11.32
N ASP A 223 -0.82 3.49 12.64
CA ASP A 223 -1.68 2.52 13.34
C ASP A 223 -3.18 2.88 13.24
N GLY A 224 -3.53 4.15 13.37
CA GLY A 224 -4.90 4.62 13.19
C GLY A 224 -5.41 4.36 11.77
N TRP A 225 -4.58 4.60 10.75
CA TRP A 225 -4.93 4.34 9.35
C TRP A 225 -5.14 2.84 9.07
N ALA A 226 -4.31 1.98 9.69
CA ALA A 226 -4.47 0.53 9.60
C ALA A 226 -5.77 0.06 10.28
N LEU A 227 -6.13 0.62 11.43
CA LEU A 227 -7.39 0.31 12.11
C LEU A 227 -8.61 0.72 11.27
N GLU A 228 -8.59 1.92 10.67
CA GLU A 228 -9.63 2.35 9.71
C GLU A 228 -9.74 1.37 8.53
N SER A 229 -8.62 0.96 7.97
CA SER A 229 -8.58 0.04 6.81
C SER A 229 -9.05 -1.37 7.19
N ASN A 230 -8.68 -1.89 8.38
CA ASN A 230 -9.16 -3.17 8.90
C ASN A 230 -10.67 -3.14 9.10
N GLU A 231 -11.24 -2.07 9.66
CA GLU A 231 -12.67 -1.92 9.83
C GLU A 231 -13.41 -1.91 8.47
N LEU A 232 -12.86 -1.23 7.47
CA LEU A 232 -13.40 -1.24 6.10
C LEU A 232 -13.24 -2.60 5.43
N ALA A 233 -12.18 -3.34 5.72
CA ALA A 233 -12.04 -4.71 5.27
C ALA A 233 -13.17 -5.57 5.84
N ARG A 234 -13.40 -5.49 7.15
CA ARG A 234 -14.43 -6.25 7.88
C ARG A 234 -15.84 -5.90 7.41
N THR A 235 -16.16 -4.62 7.21
CA THR A 235 -17.51 -4.14 6.93
C THR A 235 -17.85 -4.06 5.44
N VAL A 236 -16.85 -3.98 4.57
CA VAL A 236 -17.08 -3.83 3.11
C VAL A 236 -16.35 -4.90 2.30
N ALA A 237 -15.01 -5.05 2.44
CA ALA A 237 -14.26 -5.91 1.53
C ALA A 237 -14.61 -7.40 1.72
N TYR A 238 -14.75 -7.85 2.94
CA TYR A 238 -15.18 -9.21 3.28
C TYR A 238 -16.70 -9.37 3.39
N HIS A 239 -17.47 -8.31 3.12
CA HIS A 239 -18.93 -8.37 3.16
C HIS A 239 -19.51 -8.89 1.82
N TYR A 240 -19.13 -10.10 1.47
CA TYR A 240 -19.64 -10.85 0.31
C TYR A 240 -20.44 -12.09 0.76
N PRO A 241 -21.34 -12.64 -0.10
CA PRO A 241 -22.11 -13.83 0.22
C PRO A 241 -21.22 -15.02 0.61
N ALA A 242 -21.64 -15.77 1.63
CA ALA A 242 -20.93 -16.95 2.15
C ALA A 242 -19.54 -16.65 2.77
N PHE A 243 -19.29 -15.42 3.23
CA PHE A 243 -18.11 -15.13 4.06
C PHE A 243 -18.17 -15.92 5.38
N VAL A 244 -17.08 -16.60 5.69
CA VAL A 244 -16.88 -17.33 6.96
C VAL A 244 -15.53 -16.97 7.54
N CYS A 245 -15.53 -16.64 8.83
CA CYS A 245 -14.30 -16.32 9.55
C CYS A 245 -13.31 -17.49 9.54
N GLY A 246 -12.06 -17.22 9.12
CA GLY A 246 -10.98 -18.21 9.09
C GLY A 246 -11.09 -19.24 7.98
N ALA A 247 -12.00 -19.06 7.00
CA ALA A 247 -12.19 -20.00 5.89
C ALA A 247 -12.09 -19.30 4.53
N VAL A 248 -11.48 -20.00 3.57
CA VAL A 248 -11.45 -19.59 2.17
C VAL A 248 -12.63 -20.25 1.43
N PRO A 249 -13.46 -19.47 0.70
CA PRO A 249 -14.55 -20.05 -0.08
C PRO A 249 -14.02 -21.04 -1.14
N SER A 250 -14.64 -22.22 -1.22
CA SER A 250 -14.33 -23.23 -2.26
C SER A 250 -14.90 -22.89 -3.63
N GLN A 251 -15.93 -22.03 -3.67
CA GLN A 251 -16.60 -21.56 -4.88
C GLN A 251 -16.11 -20.17 -5.25
N ILE A 252 -16.26 -19.81 -6.54
CA ILE A 252 -16.03 -18.45 -7.02
C ILE A 252 -17.07 -17.52 -6.40
N VAL A 253 -16.61 -16.49 -5.70
CA VAL A 253 -17.48 -15.45 -5.12
C VAL A 253 -17.86 -14.45 -6.21
N VAL A 254 -19.16 -14.29 -6.45
CA VAL A 254 -19.66 -13.30 -7.40
C VAL A 254 -19.82 -11.96 -6.66
N LEU A 255 -19.01 -10.98 -7.02
CA LEU A 255 -19.15 -9.60 -6.56
C LEU A 255 -20.18 -8.89 -7.45
N ASP A 256 -21.39 -8.72 -6.95
CA ASP A 256 -22.48 -8.07 -7.67
C ASP A 256 -22.23 -6.56 -7.89
N ARG A 257 -23.12 -5.89 -8.60
CA ARG A 257 -22.96 -4.46 -8.92
C ARG A 257 -23.06 -3.57 -7.69
N ASP A 258 -23.87 -3.97 -6.70
CA ASP A 258 -24.03 -3.21 -5.46
C ASP A 258 -22.79 -3.30 -4.60
N TYR A 259 -22.17 -4.50 -4.48
CA TYR A 259 -20.87 -4.66 -3.85
C TYR A 259 -19.83 -3.77 -4.54
N GLN A 260 -19.73 -3.86 -5.87
CA GLN A 260 -18.76 -3.09 -6.64
C GLN A 260 -18.94 -1.57 -6.45
N ALA A 261 -20.17 -1.08 -6.43
CA ALA A 261 -20.45 0.35 -6.22
C ALA A 261 -20.03 0.82 -4.82
N ARG A 262 -20.37 0.05 -3.77
CA ARG A 262 -19.93 0.37 -2.40
C ARG A 262 -18.41 0.31 -2.28
N ALA A 263 -17.77 -0.73 -2.79
CA ALA A 263 -16.32 -0.89 -2.77
C ALA A 263 -15.61 0.24 -3.52
N ALA A 264 -16.08 0.61 -4.72
CA ALA A 264 -15.48 1.71 -5.49
C ALA A 264 -15.59 3.06 -4.79
N ALA A 265 -16.68 3.32 -4.05
CA ALA A 265 -16.81 4.53 -3.23
C ALA A 265 -15.75 4.57 -2.11
N ILE A 266 -15.56 3.46 -1.42
CA ILE A 266 -14.51 3.32 -0.39
C ILE A 266 -13.12 3.46 -1.00
N VAL A 267 -12.82 2.78 -2.12
CA VAL A 267 -11.55 2.90 -2.84
C VAL A 267 -11.23 4.36 -3.15
N ARG A 268 -12.22 5.12 -3.68
CA ARG A 268 -12.04 6.54 -3.98
C ARG A 268 -11.66 7.32 -2.71
N GLU A 269 -12.43 7.16 -1.64
CA GLU A 269 -12.18 7.85 -0.36
C GLU A 269 -10.79 7.53 0.19
N ARG A 270 -10.39 6.24 0.19
CA ARG A 270 -9.09 5.81 0.71
C ARG A 270 -7.93 6.35 -0.10
N LEU A 271 -8.03 6.42 -1.43
CA LEU A 271 -7.02 7.04 -2.29
C LEU A 271 -6.87 8.54 -2.02
N LEU A 272 -7.97 9.26 -1.83
CA LEU A 272 -7.97 10.68 -1.50
C LEU A 272 -7.31 10.93 -0.13
N LEU A 273 -7.70 10.16 0.89
CA LEU A 273 -7.11 10.25 2.23
C LEU A 273 -5.63 9.89 2.22
N ALA A 274 -5.23 8.84 1.51
CA ALA A 274 -3.83 8.44 1.37
C ALA A 274 -2.99 9.59 0.79
N GLY A 275 -3.43 10.21 -0.29
CA GLY A 275 -2.73 11.34 -0.91
C GLY A 275 -2.60 12.55 0.02
N ALA A 276 -3.68 12.93 0.71
CA ALA A 276 -3.66 14.07 1.63
C ALA A 276 -2.82 13.81 2.89
N ARG A 277 -2.91 12.59 3.45
CA ARG A 277 -2.12 12.18 4.62
C ARG A 277 -0.64 12.06 4.28
N LEU A 278 -0.29 11.53 3.10
CA LEU A 278 1.08 11.54 2.59
C LEU A 278 1.64 12.96 2.52
N ALA A 279 0.90 13.90 1.92
CA ALA A 279 1.32 15.30 1.89
C ALA A 279 1.46 15.88 3.30
N GLY A 280 0.54 15.57 4.21
CA GLY A 280 0.55 16.02 5.60
C GLY A 280 1.83 15.61 6.33
N VAL A 281 2.16 14.31 6.32
CA VAL A 281 3.37 13.80 6.99
C VAL A 281 4.65 14.31 6.34
N LEU A 282 4.69 14.47 5.02
CA LEU A 282 5.87 15.04 4.34
C LEU A 282 6.01 16.53 4.58
N ASN A 283 4.91 17.29 4.65
CA ASN A 283 4.92 18.70 5.06
C ASN A 283 5.46 18.85 6.49
N GLU A 284 5.12 17.95 7.39
CA GLU A 284 5.66 17.95 8.75
C GLU A 284 7.16 17.63 8.77
N ARG A 285 7.58 16.56 8.09
CA ARG A 285 8.95 16.03 8.15
C ARG A 285 9.96 16.84 7.35
N LEU A 286 9.55 17.41 6.22
CA LEU A 286 10.42 18.19 5.32
C LEU A 286 10.13 19.69 5.38
N GLY A 287 8.98 20.12 5.95
CA GLY A 287 8.59 21.52 6.03
C GLY A 287 9.27 22.30 7.16
N ARG A 288 9.88 21.63 8.13
CA ARG A 288 10.63 22.28 9.20
C ARG A 288 11.94 22.81 8.60
N ARG A 289 12.02 24.14 8.41
CA ARG A 289 13.34 24.78 8.22
C ARG A 289 14.19 24.41 9.43
N VAL A 290 15.36 23.80 9.22
CA VAL A 290 16.42 23.85 10.24
C VAL A 290 16.58 25.32 10.54
N ARG A 291 16.19 25.77 11.75
CA ARG A 291 16.51 27.13 12.21
C ARG A 291 18.01 27.11 12.26
N GLY A 292 18.62 27.74 11.24
CA GLY A 292 20.06 27.94 11.24
C GLY A 292 20.41 28.59 12.55
N THR A 293 21.35 27.99 13.26
CA THR A 293 22.15 28.69 14.28
C THR A 293 22.74 29.93 13.62
N PRO A 294 22.66 31.09 14.27
CA PRO A 294 23.20 32.35 13.77
C PRO A 294 24.71 32.26 13.55
#